data_5a72bed3aa9a78137e89b097d369439c
#
_entry.id   5a72bed3aa9a78137e89b097d369439c
#
_cell.length_a   1.000
_cell.length_b   1.000
_cell.length_c   1.000
_cell.angle_alpha   90.00
_cell.angle_beta   90.00
_cell.angle_gamma   90.00
#
_symmetry.space_group_name_H-M   'P 1'
#
loop_
_entity.id
_entity.type
_entity.pdbx_description
1 polymer ?
#
loop_
_entity_poly.entity_id
_entity_poly.type
_entity_poly.pdbx_seq_one_letter_code
_entity_poly.pdbx_strand_id
1 'polypeptide(L)'
;MGIDPDEGMISRARTRLADAPQVSLVAGDFLAMPVPPREERYDTIVCVATLHHMELSSALRRMAEALAPGGRLLIVGLAADKSLLDMTVSGLLLLPIRVMDRLHGGMRDPGVRMAEPKESIADVRRAARDVLPGAVLRRRFYFRYVLTWDKPREERLR
;
A
#
# COMPACT_ATOMS: atom_id res chain seq x y z
N MET A 1 4.06 9.19 -10.95
CA MET A 1 4.74 7.97 -11.45
C MET A 1 4.11 6.74 -10.83
N GLY A 2 3.91 5.64 -11.59
CA GLY A 2 3.48 4.33 -11.09
C GLY A 2 4.57 3.29 -11.30
N ILE A 3 4.71 2.37 -10.34
CA ILE A 3 5.74 1.32 -10.35
C ILE A 3 5.06 -0.02 -10.06
N ASP A 4 5.39 -1.03 -10.85
CA ASP A 4 4.94 -2.41 -10.64
C ASP A 4 6.03 -3.36 -11.17
N PRO A 5 6.38 -4.46 -10.48
CA PRO A 5 7.34 -5.42 -11.00
C PRO A 5 6.83 -6.24 -12.18
N ASP A 6 5.51 -6.30 -12.39
CA ASP A 6 4.87 -7.04 -13.48
C ASP A 6 4.75 -6.17 -14.74
N GLU A 7 5.55 -6.50 -15.76
CA GLU A 7 5.51 -5.79 -17.07
C GLU A 7 4.13 -5.87 -17.74
N GLY A 8 3.39 -6.96 -17.55
CA GLY A 8 2.04 -7.11 -18.10
C GLY A 8 1.06 -6.13 -17.45
N MET A 9 1.20 -5.89 -16.14
CA MET A 9 0.41 -4.89 -15.42
C MET A 9 0.75 -3.48 -15.89
N ILE A 10 2.02 -3.18 -16.07
CA ILE A 10 2.49 -1.89 -16.62
C ILE A 10 1.98 -1.68 -18.04
N SER A 11 2.02 -2.70 -18.89
CA SER A 11 1.48 -2.63 -20.25
C SER A 11 -0.03 -2.33 -20.27
N ARG A 12 -0.81 -3.02 -19.43
CA ARG A 12 -2.26 -2.76 -19.26
C ARG A 12 -2.52 -1.34 -18.73
N ALA A 13 -1.71 -0.89 -17.78
CA ALA A 13 -1.83 0.46 -17.24
C ALA A 13 -1.53 1.51 -18.31
N ARG A 14 -0.50 1.33 -19.14
CA ARG A 14 -0.20 2.22 -20.26
C ARG A 14 -1.37 2.33 -21.25
N THR A 15 -1.99 1.19 -21.57
CA THR A 15 -3.17 1.19 -22.46
C THR A 15 -4.34 1.94 -21.86
N ARG A 16 -4.60 1.80 -20.56
CA ARG A 16 -5.70 2.47 -19.87
C ARG A 16 -5.47 3.97 -19.67
N LEU A 17 -4.23 4.39 -19.60
CA LEU A 17 -3.79 5.75 -19.31
C LEU A 17 -3.19 6.42 -20.54
N ALA A 18 -3.52 5.95 -21.76
CA ALA A 18 -3.01 6.49 -23.00
C ALA A 18 -3.30 8.00 -23.16
N ASP A 19 -4.46 8.44 -22.64
CA ASP A 19 -4.88 9.84 -22.69
C ASP A 19 -4.37 10.70 -21.50
N ALA A 20 -3.48 10.14 -20.67
CA ALA A 20 -2.92 10.80 -19.49
C ALA A 20 -1.39 10.97 -19.61
N PRO A 21 -0.90 11.90 -20.46
CA PRO A 21 0.53 12.05 -20.77
C PRO A 21 1.39 12.43 -19.55
N GLN A 22 0.79 12.96 -18.50
CA GLN A 22 1.45 13.31 -17.23
C GLN A 22 1.79 12.09 -16.37
N VAL A 23 1.30 10.89 -16.74
CA VAL A 23 1.55 9.65 -15.97
C VAL A 23 2.75 8.92 -16.55
N SER A 24 3.80 8.75 -15.75
CA SER A 24 4.92 7.87 -16.05
C SER A 24 4.75 6.50 -15.36
N LEU A 25 5.02 5.42 -16.09
CA LEU A 25 4.88 4.04 -15.63
C LEU A 25 6.20 3.28 -15.83
N VAL A 26 6.69 2.67 -14.77
CA VAL A 26 7.98 1.96 -14.73
C VAL A 26 7.75 0.52 -14.30
N ALA A 27 8.24 -0.43 -15.09
CA ALA A 27 8.34 -1.82 -14.68
C ALA A 27 9.61 -2.00 -13.83
N GLY A 28 9.48 -2.48 -12.60
CA GLY A 28 10.62 -2.71 -11.73
C GLY A 28 10.27 -2.92 -10.27
N ASP A 29 11.24 -3.43 -9.53
CA ASP A 29 11.14 -3.60 -8.08
C ASP A 29 11.37 -2.26 -7.38
N PHE A 30 10.37 -1.81 -6.64
CA PHE A 30 10.44 -0.56 -5.86
C PHE A 30 11.62 -0.53 -4.87
N LEU A 31 11.96 -1.67 -4.26
CA LEU A 31 13.08 -1.75 -3.31
C LEU A 31 14.45 -1.63 -3.98
N ALA A 32 14.55 -2.04 -5.24
CA ALA A 32 15.78 -1.95 -6.01
C ALA A 32 16.00 -0.58 -6.68
N MET A 33 14.95 0.24 -6.80
CA MET A 33 15.05 1.55 -7.44
C MET A 33 15.86 2.54 -6.58
N PRO A 34 16.63 3.47 -7.17
CA PRO A 34 17.30 4.51 -6.40
C PRO A 34 16.29 5.43 -5.69
N VAL A 35 16.66 5.95 -4.51
CA VAL A 35 15.89 7.03 -3.89
C VAL A 35 16.05 8.28 -4.73
N PRO A 36 14.95 8.99 -5.08
CA PRO A 36 15.06 10.23 -5.84
C PRO A 36 15.92 11.26 -5.11
N PRO A 37 16.68 12.09 -5.85
CA PRO A 37 17.34 13.26 -5.27
C PRO A 37 16.30 14.13 -4.55
N ARG A 38 16.78 14.98 -3.63
CA ARG A 38 15.90 15.75 -2.73
C ARG A 38 14.85 16.59 -3.48
N GLU A 39 15.25 17.16 -4.60
CA GLU A 39 14.44 18.03 -5.45
C GLU A 39 13.36 17.27 -6.23
N GLU A 40 13.53 15.96 -6.39
CA GLU A 40 12.63 15.09 -7.15
C GLU A 40 11.79 14.18 -6.26
N ARG A 41 11.86 14.36 -4.92
CA ARG A 41 11.07 13.58 -3.97
C ARG A 41 9.58 13.84 -4.13
N TYR A 42 8.81 12.83 -3.79
CA TYR A 42 7.37 12.85 -3.98
C TYR A 42 6.65 13.59 -2.85
N ASP A 43 5.66 14.43 -3.19
CA ASP A 43 4.75 15.02 -2.22
C ASP A 43 3.77 13.99 -1.65
N THR A 44 3.45 12.95 -2.43
CA THR A 44 2.56 11.89 -2.00
C THR A 44 3.00 10.55 -2.57
N ILE A 45 3.05 9.53 -1.69
CA ILE A 45 3.22 8.14 -2.09
C ILE A 45 1.96 7.37 -1.68
N VAL A 46 1.41 6.61 -2.64
CA VAL A 46 0.26 5.72 -2.43
C VAL A 46 0.68 4.29 -2.72
N CYS A 47 0.48 3.39 -1.77
CA CYS A 47 0.74 1.96 -1.90
C CYS A 47 -0.55 1.18 -1.61
N VAL A 48 -1.10 0.50 -2.63
CA VAL A 48 -2.37 -0.22 -2.50
C VAL A 48 -2.17 -1.70 -2.76
N ALA A 49 -2.49 -2.52 -1.77
CA ALA A 49 -2.44 -3.98 -1.82
C ALA A 49 -1.10 -4.56 -2.33
N THR A 50 0.01 -3.87 -2.08
CA THR A 50 1.34 -4.25 -2.58
C THR A 50 2.33 -4.47 -1.44
N LEU A 51 2.14 -3.82 -0.28
CA LEU A 51 3.12 -3.84 0.81
C LEU A 51 3.48 -5.25 1.29
N HIS A 52 2.52 -6.19 1.30
CA HIS A 52 2.72 -7.58 1.74
C HIS A 52 3.60 -8.43 0.80
N HIS A 53 3.99 -7.90 -0.37
CA HIS A 53 4.95 -8.52 -1.28
C HIS A 53 6.40 -8.08 -1.01
N MET A 54 6.61 -7.11 -0.14
CA MET A 54 7.92 -6.51 0.16
C MET A 54 8.34 -6.80 1.60
N GLU A 55 9.64 -6.70 1.90
CA GLU A 55 10.09 -6.68 3.29
C GLU A 55 9.58 -5.37 3.95
N LEU A 56 8.79 -5.55 5.00
CA LEU A 56 7.95 -4.50 5.58
C LEU A 56 8.74 -3.26 6.00
N SER A 57 9.80 -3.45 6.81
CA SER A 57 10.56 -2.32 7.36
C SER A 57 11.37 -1.60 6.28
N SER A 58 11.92 -2.33 5.32
CA SER A 58 12.64 -1.76 4.18
C SER A 58 11.71 -0.97 3.27
N ALA A 59 10.51 -1.49 3.00
CA ALA A 59 9.52 -0.79 2.19
C ALA A 59 9.08 0.52 2.84
N LEU A 60 8.74 0.50 4.15
CA LEU A 60 8.36 1.71 4.87
C LEU A 60 9.48 2.74 4.90
N ARG A 61 10.73 2.31 5.17
CA ARG A 61 11.90 3.19 5.17
C ARG A 61 12.13 3.81 3.80
N ARG A 62 12.07 3.00 2.76
CA ARG A 62 12.26 3.46 1.38
C ARG A 62 11.19 4.49 0.97
N MET A 63 9.92 4.24 1.31
CA MET A 63 8.84 5.19 1.08
C MET A 63 9.08 6.49 1.84
N ALA A 64 9.50 6.42 3.09
CA ALA A 64 9.82 7.60 3.90
C ALA A 64 10.98 8.42 3.30
N GLU A 65 12.03 7.75 2.80
CA GLU A 65 13.18 8.40 2.15
C GLU A 65 12.77 9.09 0.85
N ALA A 66 11.90 8.45 0.05
CA ALA A 66 11.45 8.96 -1.23
C ALA A 66 10.44 10.13 -1.11
N LEU A 67 9.84 10.35 0.06
CA LEU A 67 8.95 11.49 0.30
C LEU A 67 9.72 12.78 0.55
N ALA A 68 9.20 13.88 0.02
CA ALA A 68 9.63 15.23 0.35
C ALA A 68 9.30 15.56 1.82
N PRO A 69 10.02 16.48 2.47
CA PRO A 69 9.63 17.03 3.76
C PRO A 69 8.21 17.63 3.73
N GLY A 70 7.33 17.20 4.63
CA GLY A 70 5.91 17.55 4.62
C GLY A 70 5.05 16.72 3.64
N GLY A 71 5.65 15.77 2.93
CA GLY A 71 4.94 14.85 2.03
C GLY A 71 4.12 13.80 2.80
N ARG A 72 3.15 13.20 2.11
CA ARG A 72 2.18 12.26 2.69
C ARG A 72 2.35 10.84 2.16
N LEU A 73 2.36 9.86 3.07
CA LEU A 73 2.27 8.44 2.78
C LEU A 73 0.86 7.93 3.04
N LEU A 74 0.30 7.20 2.07
CA LEU A 74 -0.97 6.49 2.20
C LEU A 74 -0.77 5.02 1.79
N ILE A 75 -0.99 4.10 2.72
CA ILE A 75 -0.94 2.67 2.44
C ILE A 75 -2.30 2.05 2.72
N VAL A 76 -2.84 1.36 1.73
CA VAL A 76 -3.99 0.47 1.87
C VAL A 76 -3.46 -0.96 1.76
N GLY A 77 -3.29 -1.62 2.91
CA GLY A 77 -2.69 -2.94 2.96
C GLY A 77 -3.67 -4.04 3.33
N LEU A 78 -3.22 -5.28 3.09
CA LEU A 78 -3.84 -6.50 3.57
C LEU A 78 -3.01 -7.02 4.75
N ALA A 79 -3.68 -7.59 5.75
CA ALA A 79 -3.02 -8.19 6.90
C ALA A 79 -3.51 -9.61 7.11
N ALA A 80 -2.61 -10.48 7.60
CA ALA A 80 -2.96 -11.83 7.99
C ALA A 80 -3.83 -11.82 9.25
N ASP A 81 -4.88 -12.65 9.28
CA ASP A 81 -5.64 -12.95 10.48
C ASP A 81 -4.85 -13.95 11.34
N LYS A 82 -4.13 -13.43 12.33
CA LYS A 82 -3.41 -14.26 13.31
C LYS A 82 -4.13 -14.33 14.66
N SER A 83 -5.32 -13.73 14.78
CA SER A 83 -6.10 -13.70 16.02
C SER A 83 -7.44 -14.42 15.85
N LEU A 84 -7.84 -15.20 16.85
CA LEU A 84 -9.18 -15.84 16.93
C LEU A 84 -10.32 -14.80 16.86
N LEU A 85 -10.12 -13.61 17.43
CA LEU A 85 -11.06 -12.48 17.33
C LEU A 85 -11.18 -11.98 15.89
N ASP A 86 -10.10 -12.00 15.14
CA ASP A 86 -10.11 -11.60 13.73
C ASP A 86 -10.89 -12.60 12.89
N MET A 87 -10.75 -13.90 13.17
CA MET A 87 -11.51 -14.96 12.49
C MET A 87 -13.02 -14.89 12.79
N THR A 88 -13.43 -14.59 14.00
CA THR A 88 -14.85 -14.47 14.38
C THR A 88 -15.51 -13.25 13.74
N VAL A 89 -14.86 -12.11 13.75
CA VAL A 89 -15.34 -10.88 13.10
C VAL A 89 -15.43 -11.07 11.59
N SER A 90 -14.44 -11.73 10.99
CA SER A 90 -14.43 -12.03 9.55
C SER A 90 -15.53 -13.02 9.16
N GLY A 91 -15.74 -14.06 9.97
CA GLY A 91 -16.81 -15.03 9.77
C GLY A 91 -18.22 -14.40 9.80
N LEU A 92 -18.45 -13.50 10.74
CA LEU A 92 -19.74 -12.78 10.87
C LEU A 92 -20.01 -11.83 9.69
N LEU A 93 -18.95 -11.23 9.13
CA LEU A 93 -19.04 -10.30 8.00
C LEU A 93 -19.07 -11.00 6.63
N LEU A 94 -18.72 -12.29 6.55
CA LEU A 94 -18.76 -13.05 5.30
C LEU A 94 -20.21 -13.27 4.79
N LEU A 95 -21.19 -13.36 5.67
CA LEU A 95 -22.61 -13.57 5.30
C LEU A 95 -23.18 -12.41 4.46
N PRO A 96 -23.15 -11.15 4.92
CA PRO A 96 -23.65 -10.03 4.11
C PRO A 96 -22.85 -9.83 2.83
N ILE A 97 -21.58 -10.18 2.83
CA ILE A 97 -20.70 -10.06 1.67
C ILE A 97 -21.06 -11.04 0.57
N ARG A 98 -21.30 -12.31 0.92
CA ARG A 98 -21.76 -13.33 -0.05
C ARG A 98 -23.12 -12.97 -0.66
N VAL A 99 -23.98 -12.32 0.12
CA VAL A 99 -25.27 -11.81 -0.39
C VAL A 99 -25.03 -10.66 -1.37
N MET A 100 -24.18 -9.71 -1.03
CA MET A 100 -23.82 -8.58 -1.92
C MET A 100 -23.12 -9.04 -3.19
N ASP A 101 -22.18 -9.98 -3.12
CA ASP A 101 -21.49 -10.54 -4.29
C ASP A 101 -22.48 -11.24 -5.25
N ARG A 102 -23.44 -11.99 -4.72
CA ARG A 102 -24.50 -12.59 -5.54
C ARG A 102 -25.39 -11.56 -6.23
N LEU A 103 -25.68 -10.45 -5.55
CA LEU A 103 -26.50 -9.37 -6.11
C LEU A 103 -25.78 -8.51 -7.15
N HIS A 104 -24.43 -8.44 -7.10
CA HIS A 104 -23.61 -7.61 -8.00
C HIS A 104 -22.82 -8.40 -9.04
N GLY A 105 -23.18 -9.65 -9.29
CA GLY A 105 -22.62 -10.43 -10.41
C GLY A 105 -21.28 -11.12 -10.16
N GLY A 106 -20.89 -11.31 -8.88
CA GLY A 106 -19.70 -12.06 -8.49
C GLY A 106 -18.40 -11.28 -8.63
N MET A 107 -17.39 -11.68 -7.86
CA MET A 107 -16.06 -11.09 -7.91
C MET A 107 -15.36 -11.53 -9.21
N ARG A 108 -15.06 -10.60 -10.10
CA ARG A 108 -14.22 -10.85 -11.28
C ARG A 108 -12.80 -11.10 -10.81
N ASP A 109 -12.22 -12.22 -11.24
CA ASP A 109 -10.79 -12.49 -11.02
C ASP A 109 -9.96 -11.36 -11.65
N PRO A 110 -9.20 -10.59 -10.87
CA PRO A 110 -8.39 -9.49 -11.41
C PRO A 110 -7.17 -10.01 -12.20
N GLY A 111 -6.93 -11.33 -12.27
CA GLY A 111 -5.79 -11.95 -12.96
C GLY A 111 -4.44 -11.59 -12.33
N VAL A 112 -4.43 -11.24 -11.05
CA VAL A 112 -3.23 -10.88 -10.29
C VAL A 112 -2.86 -12.03 -9.37
N ARG A 113 -1.57 -12.36 -9.27
CA ARG A 113 -1.08 -13.31 -8.26
C ARG A 113 -1.41 -12.78 -6.87
N MET A 114 -2.36 -13.42 -6.20
CA MET A 114 -2.66 -13.11 -4.81
C MET A 114 -1.67 -13.85 -3.91
N ALA A 115 -0.70 -13.14 -3.34
CA ALA A 115 0.07 -13.66 -2.22
C ALA A 115 -0.71 -13.43 -0.92
N GLU A 116 -0.75 -14.44 -0.06
CA GLU A 116 -1.32 -14.28 1.27
C GLU A 116 -0.44 -13.35 2.10
N PRO A 117 -1.03 -12.38 2.81
CA PRO A 117 -0.28 -11.51 3.69
C PRO A 117 0.34 -12.32 4.83
N LYS A 118 1.64 -12.14 5.07
CA LYS A 118 2.39 -12.82 6.14
C LYS A 118 2.32 -12.05 7.45
N GLU A 119 2.25 -10.73 7.39
CA GLU A 119 2.28 -9.82 8.52
C GLU A 119 0.88 -9.58 9.08
N SER A 120 0.78 -9.61 10.39
CA SER A 120 -0.42 -9.19 11.11
C SER A 120 -0.49 -7.66 11.21
N ILE A 121 -1.68 -7.13 11.55
CA ILE A 121 -1.84 -5.69 11.85
C ILE A 121 -0.89 -5.24 12.98
N ALA A 122 -0.61 -6.13 13.95
CA ALA A 122 0.32 -5.84 15.04
C ALA A 122 1.76 -5.67 14.55
N ASP A 123 2.19 -6.51 13.59
CA ASP A 123 3.51 -6.42 13.00
C ASP A 123 3.67 -5.12 12.20
N VAL A 124 2.66 -4.80 11.36
CA VAL A 124 2.65 -3.53 10.61
C VAL A 124 2.67 -2.33 11.56
N ARG A 125 1.90 -2.36 12.65
CA ARG A 125 1.88 -1.27 13.63
C ARG A 125 3.23 -1.11 14.33
N ARG A 126 3.91 -2.20 14.65
CA ARG A 126 5.26 -2.17 15.25
C ARG A 126 6.25 -1.56 14.29
N ALA A 127 6.36 -2.08 13.08
CA ALA A 127 7.27 -1.56 12.06
C ALA A 127 7.01 -0.07 11.74
N ALA A 128 5.73 0.31 11.66
CA ALA A 128 5.37 1.71 11.43
C ALA A 128 5.79 2.64 12.59
N ARG A 129 5.70 2.20 13.84
CA ARG A 129 6.18 3.00 14.98
C ARG A 129 7.68 3.25 14.93
N ASP A 130 8.43 2.22 14.51
CA ASP A 130 9.90 2.26 14.48
C ASP A 130 10.42 3.12 13.32
N VAL A 131 9.73 3.12 12.19
CA VAL A 131 10.19 3.76 10.94
C VAL A 131 9.49 5.10 10.66
N LEU A 132 8.22 5.21 11.03
CA LEU A 132 7.31 6.34 10.70
C LEU A 132 6.72 6.94 11.97
N PRO A 133 7.48 7.70 12.78
CA PRO A 133 6.99 8.30 14.02
C PRO A 133 5.73 9.14 13.75
N GLY A 134 4.66 8.88 14.53
CA GLY A 134 3.38 9.57 14.35
C GLY A 134 2.46 8.99 13.28
N ALA A 135 2.81 7.86 12.65
CA ALA A 135 1.92 7.19 11.70
C ALA A 135 0.62 6.72 12.37
N VAL A 136 -0.48 6.89 11.66
CA VAL A 136 -1.82 6.46 12.09
C VAL A 136 -2.24 5.24 11.31
N LEU A 137 -2.48 4.11 12.00
CA LEU A 137 -2.97 2.88 11.41
C LEU A 137 -4.40 2.60 11.86
N ARG A 138 -5.32 2.54 10.90
CA ARG A 138 -6.75 2.25 11.11
C ARG A 138 -7.12 0.94 10.43
N ARG A 139 -7.71 0.02 11.18
CA ARG A 139 -8.30 -1.21 10.64
C ARG A 139 -9.53 -0.87 9.80
N ARG A 140 -9.72 -1.61 8.69
CA ARG A 140 -10.89 -1.52 7.81
C ARG A 140 -11.50 -2.91 7.61
N PHE A 141 -12.64 -2.97 6.93
CA PHE A 141 -13.29 -4.23 6.57
C PHE A 141 -12.41 -5.08 5.64
N TYR A 142 -12.62 -6.38 5.58
CA TYR A 142 -11.95 -7.34 4.69
C TYR A 142 -10.43 -7.44 4.91
N PHE A 143 -9.98 -7.66 6.16
CA PHE A 143 -8.56 -7.82 6.46
C PHE A 143 -7.69 -6.66 6.01
N ARG A 144 -8.31 -5.51 5.68
CA ARG A 144 -7.62 -4.31 5.20
C ARG A 144 -7.30 -3.37 6.36
N TYR A 145 -6.23 -2.66 6.18
CA TYR A 145 -5.88 -1.51 7.00
C TYR A 145 -5.52 -0.31 6.12
N VAL A 146 -5.65 0.87 6.69
CA VAL A 146 -5.15 2.11 6.12
C VAL A 146 -4.11 2.66 7.08
N LEU A 147 -2.89 2.89 6.58
CA LEU A 147 -1.84 3.57 7.28
C LEU A 147 -1.60 4.91 6.60
N THR A 148 -1.60 5.98 7.38
CA THR A 148 -1.30 7.33 6.92
C THR A 148 -0.15 7.89 7.73
N TRP A 149 0.74 8.61 7.08
CA TRP A 149 1.84 9.29 7.71
C TRP A 149 2.19 10.56 6.94
N ASP A 150 2.36 11.65 7.69
CA ASP A 150 2.85 12.90 7.16
C ASP A 150 4.31 13.05 7.61
N LYS A 151 5.23 13.12 6.64
CA LYS A 151 6.65 13.31 6.92
C LYS A 151 6.85 14.67 7.58
N PRO A 152 7.57 14.77 8.70
CA PRO A 152 7.85 16.04 9.33
C PRO A 152 8.47 17.03 8.34
N ARG A 153 8.07 18.29 8.45
CA ARG A 153 8.74 19.37 7.72
C ARG A 153 10.10 19.59 8.37
N GLU A 154 11.12 19.81 7.57
CA GLU A 154 12.39 20.27 8.11
C GLU A 154 12.19 21.71 8.64
N GLU A 155 12.43 21.91 9.93
CA GLU A 155 12.53 23.26 10.47
C GLU A 155 13.68 23.97 9.76
N ARG A 156 13.36 25.04 9.04
CA ARG A 156 14.42 25.95 8.56
C ARG A 156 15.07 26.55 9.79
N LEU A 157 16.26 26.10 10.12
CA LEU A 157 17.12 26.84 11.03
C LEU A 157 17.28 28.26 10.46
N ARG A 158 16.68 29.23 11.16
CA ARG A 158 16.85 30.67 10.86
C ARG A 158 18.21 31.12 11.38
#